data_b83e9a6201bed4abbd9664e01765076b
#
_entry.id   b83e9a6201bed4abbd9664e01765076b
#
_cell.length_a   1.000
_cell.length_b   1.000
_cell.length_c   1.000
_cell.angle_alpha   90.00
_cell.angle_beta   90.00
_cell.angle_gamma   90.00
#
_symmetry.space_group_name_H-M   'P 1'
#
loop_
_entity.id
_entity.type
_entity.pdbx_description
1 polymer ?
#
loop_
_entity_poly.entity_id
_entity_poly.type
_entity_poly.pdbx_seq_one_letter_code
_entity_poly.pdbx_strand_id
1 'polypeptide(L)'
;ATVGTGNTAVGRLAMDVLTTATDCTAVGMNALGAVTTGIQNTAVGVSAGDTITTGDGNTLLGYGAVTGSATAIDRIILSAGSGNVATDAANTAISIGNDARTIRCDYGADQTWDAPSDERMKNVLRDSNLGLDFISRLRPVDFRFRPPSEWPVEWGIKADATIDTDKVILGMVAQDVKAALDAAGSPTFGGWTEVSTGQQQLGESAFVYPLINAVKELKFTTPAPTLHVA
;
A
#
# COMPACT_ATOMS: atom_id res chain seq x y z
N ALA A 1 13.27 -32.30 27.95
CA ALA A 1 12.57 -31.57 26.93
C ALA A 1 12.44 -30.11 27.40
N THR A 2 12.97 -29.17 26.70
CA THR A 2 12.74 -27.74 26.96
C THR A 2 11.31 -27.43 26.53
N VAL A 3 10.47 -27.00 27.43
CA VAL A 3 9.11 -26.56 27.14
C VAL A 3 9.18 -25.08 26.79
N GLY A 4 8.50 -24.64 25.73
CA GLY A 4 8.42 -23.23 25.38
C GLY A 4 7.86 -22.37 26.52
N THR A 5 8.39 -21.17 26.70
CA THR A 5 8.02 -20.23 27.78
C THR A 5 7.57 -18.89 27.22
N GLY A 6 6.89 -18.08 28.02
CA GLY A 6 6.46 -16.75 27.62
C GLY A 6 5.31 -16.70 26.58
N ASN A 7 4.62 -17.83 26.37
CA ASN A 7 3.57 -17.92 25.35
C ASN A 7 2.20 -17.53 25.89
N THR A 8 1.39 -16.85 25.09
CA THR A 8 -0.01 -16.52 25.35
C THR A 8 -0.88 -17.09 24.23
N ALA A 9 -1.78 -18.04 24.56
CA ALA A 9 -2.71 -18.66 23.62
C ALA A 9 -4.16 -18.47 24.09
N VAL A 10 -4.99 -17.85 23.27
CA VAL A 10 -6.41 -17.62 23.52
C VAL A 10 -7.23 -18.06 22.32
N GLY A 11 -7.96 -19.14 22.46
CA GLY A 11 -8.80 -19.68 21.39
C GLY A 11 -8.62 -21.19 21.21
N ARG A 12 -9.59 -21.81 20.51
CA ARG A 12 -9.53 -23.27 20.25
C ARG A 12 -8.38 -23.55 19.28
N LEU A 13 -7.51 -24.51 19.60
CA LEU A 13 -6.34 -24.90 18.80
C LEU A 13 -5.31 -23.75 18.56
N ALA A 14 -5.32 -22.70 19.37
CA ALA A 14 -4.25 -21.71 19.34
C ALA A 14 -2.95 -22.36 19.85
N MET A 15 -1.87 -22.31 19.04
CA MET A 15 -0.58 -22.96 19.32
C MET A 15 -0.68 -24.47 19.63
N ASP A 16 -1.56 -25.21 18.97
CA ASP A 16 -1.94 -26.60 19.31
C ASP A 16 -0.74 -27.57 19.28
N VAL A 17 0.23 -27.36 18.41
CA VAL A 17 1.39 -28.25 18.22
C VAL A 17 2.71 -27.70 18.77
N LEU A 18 2.64 -26.68 19.62
CA LEU A 18 3.82 -26.02 20.18
C LEU A 18 4.72 -27.00 20.91
N THR A 19 6.04 -26.92 20.64
CA THR A 19 7.05 -27.74 21.34
C THR A 19 8.01 -26.89 22.17
N THR A 20 8.86 -26.08 21.52
CA THR A 20 9.87 -25.24 22.17
C THR A 20 9.77 -23.77 21.83
N ALA A 21 8.73 -23.36 21.07
CA ALA A 21 8.48 -21.96 20.74
C ALA A 21 8.35 -21.09 22.01
N THR A 22 8.91 -19.87 21.97
CA THR A 22 8.90 -18.95 23.10
C THR A 22 8.43 -17.56 22.70
N ASP A 23 7.89 -16.82 23.69
CA ASP A 23 7.52 -15.42 23.55
C ASP A 23 6.51 -15.15 22.42
N CYS A 24 5.63 -16.13 22.14
CA CYS A 24 4.60 -16.05 21.13
C CYS A 24 3.25 -15.59 21.71
N THR A 25 2.48 -14.84 20.93
CA THR A 25 1.10 -14.46 21.26
C THR A 25 0.16 -14.92 20.15
N ALA A 26 -0.81 -15.78 20.49
CA ALA A 26 -1.85 -16.27 19.59
C ALA A 26 -3.24 -15.98 20.15
N VAL A 27 -4.04 -15.19 19.46
CA VAL A 27 -5.41 -14.88 19.84
C VAL A 27 -6.35 -15.16 18.68
N GLY A 28 -7.15 -16.19 18.80
CA GLY A 28 -8.09 -16.64 17.78
C GLY A 28 -8.06 -18.15 17.61
N MET A 29 -9.12 -18.71 17.00
CA MET A 29 -9.16 -20.13 16.69
C MET A 29 -8.05 -20.47 15.69
N ASN A 30 -7.24 -21.49 15.98
CA ASN A 30 -6.10 -21.94 15.14
C ASN A 30 -5.01 -20.89 14.90
N ALA A 31 -4.95 -19.79 15.69
CA ALA A 31 -3.89 -18.83 15.60
C ALA A 31 -2.55 -19.48 15.95
N LEU A 32 -1.51 -19.34 15.10
CA LEU A 32 -0.22 -20.04 15.21
C LEU A 32 -0.39 -21.56 15.43
N GLY A 33 -1.43 -22.17 14.85
CA GLY A 33 -1.79 -23.57 15.10
C GLY A 33 -0.72 -24.58 14.69
N ALA A 34 0.16 -24.24 13.74
CA ALA A 34 1.26 -25.10 13.27
C ALA A 34 2.63 -24.76 13.90
N VAL A 35 2.73 -23.74 14.78
CA VAL A 35 4.02 -23.32 15.33
C VAL A 35 4.60 -24.42 16.24
N THR A 36 5.87 -24.79 15.99
CA THR A 36 6.59 -25.78 16.78
C THR A 36 7.74 -25.18 17.58
N THR A 37 8.65 -24.49 16.91
CA THR A 37 9.88 -23.94 17.51
C THR A 37 10.07 -22.45 17.24
N GLY A 38 9.25 -21.84 16.33
CA GLY A 38 9.34 -20.42 15.99
C GLY A 38 9.11 -19.53 17.22
N ILE A 39 9.92 -18.48 17.36
CA ILE A 39 9.91 -17.58 18.52
C ILE A 39 9.40 -16.18 18.16
N GLN A 40 8.90 -15.44 19.17
CA GLN A 40 8.53 -14.02 19.05
C GLN A 40 7.46 -13.74 17.97
N ASN A 41 6.59 -14.70 17.70
CA ASN A 41 5.50 -14.51 16.73
C ASN A 41 4.25 -13.99 17.44
N THR A 42 3.60 -13.00 16.83
CA THR A 42 2.31 -12.45 17.28
C THR A 42 1.26 -12.67 16.19
N ALA A 43 0.20 -13.40 16.51
CA ALA A 43 -0.92 -13.62 15.58
C ALA A 43 -2.27 -13.37 16.26
N VAL A 44 -3.06 -12.47 15.68
CA VAL A 44 -4.39 -12.12 16.18
C VAL A 44 -5.41 -12.25 15.06
N GLY A 45 -6.30 -13.21 15.20
CA GLY A 45 -7.33 -13.53 14.21
C GLY A 45 -7.49 -15.05 14.04
N VAL A 46 -8.64 -15.49 13.53
CA VAL A 46 -8.86 -16.90 13.20
C VAL A 46 -7.89 -17.33 12.11
N SER A 47 -7.15 -18.41 12.30
CA SER A 47 -6.09 -18.92 11.40
C SER A 47 -4.98 -17.92 11.08
N ALA A 48 -4.78 -16.90 11.90
CA ALA A 48 -3.62 -16.02 11.73
C ALA A 48 -2.33 -16.79 12.03
N GLY A 49 -1.37 -16.78 11.11
CA GLY A 49 -0.08 -17.44 11.26
C GLY A 49 -0.12 -18.97 11.29
N ASP A 50 -1.21 -19.60 10.86
CA ASP A 50 -1.38 -21.06 10.94
C ASP A 50 -0.43 -21.86 10.03
N THR A 51 0.29 -21.19 9.14
CA THR A 51 1.33 -21.80 8.29
C THR A 51 2.74 -21.73 8.88
N ILE A 52 2.97 -20.91 9.91
CA ILE A 52 4.29 -20.76 10.53
C ILE A 52 4.60 -21.99 11.38
N THR A 53 5.76 -22.59 11.17
CA THR A 53 6.27 -23.70 11.98
C THR A 53 7.51 -23.32 12.78
N THR A 54 8.54 -22.81 12.11
CA THR A 54 9.85 -22.47 12.68
C THR A 54 10.28 -21.01 12.42
N GLY A 55 9.41 -20.23 11.75
CA GLY A 55 9.66 -18.83 11.48
C GLY A 55 9.59 -17.96 12.74
N ASP A 56 10.37 -16.88 12.78
CA ASP A 56 10.56 -16.02 13.95
C ASP A 56 10.12 -14.57 13.66
N GLY A 57 9.76 -13.83 14.72
CA GLY A 57 9.60 -12.38 14.70
C GLY A 57 8.41 -11.87 13.86
N ASN A 58 7.45 -12.70 13.51
CA ASN A 58 6.34 -12.30 12.65
C ASN A 58 5.18 -11.68 13.44
N THR A 59 4.55 -10.65 12.88
CA THR A 59 3.32 -10.03 13.40
C THR A 59 2.21 -10.16 12.37
N LEU A 60 1.15 -10.89 12.69
CA LEU A 60 0.04 -11.18 11.79
C LEU A 60 -1.29 -10.76 12.44
N LEU A 61 -2.01 -9.87 11.78
CA LEU A 61 -3.27 -9.35 12.27
C LEU A 61 -4.36 -9.51 11.20
N GLY A 62 -5.44 -10.15 11.57
CA GLY A 62 -6.62 -10.35 10.74
C GLY A 62 -6.91 -11.83 10.46
N TYR A 63 -8.12 -12.11 9.98
CA TYR A 63 -8.56 -13.45 9.60
C TYR A 63 -7.68 -13.99 8.47
N GLY A 64 -7.12 -15.19 8.65
CA GLY A 64 -6.30 -15.86 7.65
C GLY A 64 -5.03 -15.10 7.25
N ALA A 65 -4.52 -14.19 8.08
CA ALA A 65 -3.24 -13.52 7.83
C ALA A 65 -2.12 -14.57 7.88
N VAL A 66 -1.50 -14.88 6.75
CA VAL A 66 -0.46 -15.92 6.66
C VAL A 66 0.76 -15.45 5.88
N THR A 67 1.91 -16.00 6.20
CA THR A 67 3.21 -15.61 5.62
C THR A 67 3.51 -16.25 4.27
N GLY A 68 2.75 -17.24 3.83
CA GLY A 68 3.07 -18.05 2.65
C GLY A 68 4.29 -18.97 2.79
N SER A 69 5.02 -18.90 3.92
CA SER A 69 6.18 -19.74 4.22
C SER A 69 6.18 -20.15 5.69
N ALA A 70 6.47 -21.41 5.94
CA ALA A 70 6.56 -21.98 7.29
C ALA A 70 7.77 -21.45 8.11
N THR A 71 8.77 -20.92 7.42
CA THR A 71 10.04 -20.42 7.97
C THR A 71 10.22 -18.91 7.83
N ALA A 72 9.12 -18.18 7.58
CA ALA A 72 9.15 -16.72 7.41
C ALA A 72 9.71 -16.00 8.64
N ILE A 73 10.49 -14.93 8.43
CA ILE A 73 11.14 -14.17 9.49
C ILE A 73 10.82 -12.68 9.33
N ASP A 74 10.58 -11.99 10.47
CA ASP A 74 10.44 -10.54 10.60
C ASP A 74 9.41 -9.91 9.63
N ARG A 75 8.25 -10.53 9.49
CA ARG A 75 7.15 -10.01 8.67
C ARG A 75 6.09 -9.32 9.49
N ILE A 76 5.51 -8.28 8.93
CA ILE A 76 4.28 -7.64 9.43
C ILE A 76 3.19 -7.84 8.37
N ILE A 77 2.09 -8.50 8.73
CA ILE A 77 0.97 -8.77 7.83
C ILE A 77 -0.32 -8.25 8.45
N LEU A 78 -0.98 -7.33 7.76
CA LEU A 78 -2.31 -6.86 8.09
C LEU A 78 -3.29 -7.34 7.03
N SER A 79 -4.13 -8.33 7.38
CA SER A 79 -5.12 -8.91 6.46
C SER A 79 -6.48 -8.27 6.66
N ALA A 80 -7.06 -7.76 5.58
CA ALA A 80 -8.40 -7.16 5.55
C ALA A 80 -9.45 -8.12 4.96
N GLY A 81 -9.35 -9.42 5.21
CA GLY A 81 -10.30 -10.42 4.67
C GLY A 81 -9.74 -11.84 4.76
N SER A 82 -10.43 -12.79 4.12
CA SER A 82 -9.97 -14.17 4.06
C SER A 82 -8.83 -14.29 3.06
N GLY A 83 -7.66 -14.73 3.51
CA GLY A 83 -6.64 -15.22 2.63
C GLY A 83 -5.21 -14.76 2.85
N ASN A 84 -4.39 -15.30 2.04
CA ASN A 84 -2.95 -15.20 2.06
C ASN A 84 -2.47 -13.83 1.57
N VAL A 85 -1.92 -13.01 2.44
CA VAL A 85 -1.45 -11.67 2.12
C VAL A 85 0.01 -11.66 1.65
N ALA A 86 0.75 -12.71 1.88
CA ALA A 86 2.16 -12.77 1.52
C ALA A 86 2.47 -14.06 0.75
N THR A 87 2.63 -13.94 -0.55
CA THR A 87 2.86 -15.08 -1.44
C THR A 87 4.33 -15.36 -1.75
N ASP A 88 5.25 -14.58 -1.23
CA ASP A 88 6.67 -14.77 -1.53
C ASP A 88 7.51 -15.20 -0.32
N ALA A 89 8.69 -15.71 -0.63
CA ALA A 89 9.67 -16.21 0.34
C ALA A 89 10.55 -15.09 0.93
N ALA A 90 10.34 -13.81 0.58
CA ALA A 90 11.17 -12.75 1.13
C ALA A 90 10.88 -12.55 2.60
N ASN A 91 11.90 -12.51 3.42
CA ASN A 91 11.84 -12.11 4.82
C ASN A 91 11.85 -10.58 4.92
N THR A 92 11.53 -10.03 6.09
CA THR A 92 11.65 -8.61 6.35
C THR A 92 10.75 -7.71 5.48
N ALA A 93 9.44 -7.98 5.44
CA ALA A 93 8.49 -7.18 4.68
C ALA A 93 7.24 -6.79 5.48
N ILE A 94 6.66 -5.62 5.17
CA ILE A 94 5.29 -5.26 5.55
C ILE A 94 4.35 -5.56 4.38
N SER A 95 3.23 -6.22 4.64
CA SER A 95 2.17 -6.47 3.65
C SER A 95 0.82 -6.07 4.22
N ILE A 96 0.03 -5.33 3.45
CA ILE A 96 -1.31 -4.88 3.83
C ILE A 96 -2.27 -5.19 2.69
N GLY A 97 -3.37 -5.89 2.97
CA GLY A 97 -4.35 -6.18 1.93
C GLY A 97 -5.15 -7.46 2.15
N ASN A 98 -5.52 -8.10 1.05
CA ASN A 98 -6.23 -9.37 1.00
C ASN A 98 -5.71 -10.21 -0.18
N ASP A 99 -6.29 -11.40 -0.42
CA ASP A 99 -5.89 -12.33 -1.50
C ASP A 99 -5.80 -11.70 -2.89
N ALA A 100 -6.68 -10.75 -3.17
CA ALA A 100 -6.80 -10.16 -4.49
C ALA A 100 -5.94 -8.90 -4.67
N ARG A 101 -5.66 -8.19 -3.57
CA ARG A 101 -4.97 -6.89 -3.60
C ARG A 101 -4.11 -6.69 -2.37
N THR A 102 -2.82 -6.67 -2.56
CA THR A 102 -1.83 -6.44 -1.49
C THR A 102 -0.88 -5.33 -1.90
N ILE A 103 -0.63 -4.39 -0.99
CA ILE A 103 0.52 -3.49 -1.08
C ILE A 103 1.61 -4.01 -0.14
N ARG A 104 2.84 -3.88 -0.55
CA ARG A 104 4.00 -4.43 0.16
C ARG A 104 5.16 -3.45 0.15
N CYS A 105 5.92 -3.43 1.24
CA CYS A 105 7.22 -2.78 1.34
C CYS A 105 8.25 -3.82 1.81
N ASP A 106 9.32 -4.00 1.04
CA ASP A 106 10.40 -4.92 1.34
C ASP A 106 11.59 -4.15 1.89
N TYR A 107 11.94 -4.38 3.16
CA TYR A 107 13.08 -3.69 3.79
C TYR A 107 14.45 -4.18 3.28
N GLY A 108 14.50 -5.39 2.72
CA GLY A 108 15.71 -5.98 2.17
C GLY A 108 16.02 -5.55 0.74
N ALA A 109 15.08 -4.89 0.05
CA ALA A 109 15.21 -4.47 -1.34
C ALA A 109 15.31 -2.94 -1.46
N ASP A 110 14.26 -2.30 -1.93
CA ASP A 110 14.28 -0.88 -2.29
C ASP A 110 13.48 0.03 -1.34
N GLN A 111 12.84 -0.56 -0.32
CA GLN A 111 12.02 0.15 0.68
C GLN A 111 10.86 0.96 0.08
N THR A 112 10.40 0.59 -1.12
CA THR A 112 9.24 1.20 -1.77
C THR A 112 7.96 0.40 -1.50
N TRP A 113 6.81 1.06 -1.66
CA TRP A 113 5.52 0.38 -1.62
C TRP A 113 5.16 -0.13 -3.00
N ASP A 114 5.10 -1.45 -3.15
CA ASP A 114 4.76 -2.14 -4.38
C ASP A 114 3.32 -2.64 -4.39
N ALA A 115 2.73 -2.68 -5.57
CA ALA A 115 1.47 -3.36 -5.83
C ALA A 115 1.64 -4.30 -7.04
N PRO A 116 0.95 -5.46 -7.06
CA PRO A 116 1.01 -6.37 -8.18
C PRO A 116 0.68 -5.68 -9.50
N SER A 117 1.52 -5.87 -10.52
CA SER A 117 1.40 -5.22 -11.83
C SER A 117 1.67 -6.16 -13.01
N ASP A 118 1.53 -7.47 -12.79
CA ASP A 118 1.72 -8.51 -13.80
C ASP A 118 0.67 -8.38 -14.92
N GLU A 119 1.08 -8.55 -16.17
CA GLU A 119 0.22 -8.47 -17.34
C GLU A 119 -0.96 -9.45 -17.27
N ARG A 120 -0.75 -10.65 -16.73
CA ARG A 120 -1.80 -11.68 -16.57
C ARG A 120 -2.95 -11.26 -15.64
N MET A 121 -2.73 -10.25 -14.80
CA MET A 121 -3.73 -9.68 -13.90
C MET A 121 -4.48 -8.50 -14.51
N LYS A 122 -4.11 -8.05 -15.71
CA LYS A 122 -4.59 -6.82 -16.32
C LYS A 122 -5.25 -7.10 -17.67
N ASN A 123 -6.39 -6.46 -17.90
CA ASN A 123 -6.95 -6.32 -19.23
C ASN A 123 -6.58 -4.93 -19.76
N VAL A 124 -5.54 -4.85 -20.59
CA VAL A 124 -5.11 -3.58 -21.21
C VAL A 124 -6.11 -3.17 -22.26
N LEU A 125 -6.85 -2.09 -22.02
CA LEU A 125 -7.91 -1.61 -22.89
C LEU A 125 -7.38 -0.76 -24.05
N ARG A 126 -6.37 0.08 -23.76
CA ARG A 126 -5.74 1.01 -24.71
C ARG A 126 -4.51 1.65 -24.11
N ASP A 127 -3.69 2.26 -24.93
CA ASP A 127 -2.66 3.19 -24.46
C ASP A 127 -3.29 4.44 -23.85
N SER A 128 -2.65 5.00 -22.83
CA SER A 128 -3.11 6.23 -22.20
C SER A 128 -2.90 7.42 -23.14
N ASN A 129 -3.92 8.28 -23.27
CA ASN A 129 -3.87 9.55 -24.00
C ASN A 129 -3.43 10.73 -23.12
N LEU A 130 -3.13 10.49 -21.84
CA LEU A 130 -2.61 11.52 -20.96
C LEU A 130 -1.11 11.69 -21.20
N GLY A 131 -0.71 12.77 -21.83
CA GLY A 131 0.66 13.12 -22.19
C GLY A 131 0.93 14.61 -22.01
N LEU A 132 1.65 15.22 -22.96
CA LEU A 132 2.12 16.61 -22.87
C LEU A 132 0.98 17.62 -22.73
N ASP A 133 -0.11 17.46 -23.47
CA ASP A 133 -1.27 18.35 -23.38
C ASP A 133 -1.88 18.34 -21.97
N PHE A 134 -2.08 17.18 -21.38
CA PHE A 134 -2.58 17.05 -19.99
C PHE A 134 -1.61 17.69 -18.99
N ILE A 135 -0.33 17.32 -19.04
CA ILE A 135 0.70 17.83 -18.12
C ILE A 135 0.83 19.34 -18.20
N SER A 136 0.73 19.94 -19.40
CA SER A 136 0.83 21.39 -19.59
C SER A 136 -0.34 22.18 -18.99
N ARG A 137 -1.46 21.53 -18.72
CA ARG A 137 -2.64 22.12 -18.06
C ARG A 137 -2.57 22.06 -16.54
N LEU A 138 -1.68 21.25 -15.97
CA LEU A 138 -1.53 21.15 -14.52
C LEU A 138 -0.84 22.40 -13.96
N ARG A 139 -1.30 22.80 -12.78
CA ARG A 139 -0.80 23.99 -12.08
C ARG A 139 -0.28 23.60 -10.69
N PRO A 140 1.01 23.34 -10.53
CA PRO A 140 1.63 23.25 -9.21
C PRO A 140 1.49 24.59 -8.47
N VAL A 141 1.18 24.54 -7.19
CA VAL A 141 0.97 25.71 -6.34
C VAL A 141 1.60 25.51 -4.96
N ASP A 142 2.10 26.61 -4.40
CA ASP A 142 2.40 26.66 -2.97
C ASP A 142 1.11 27.02 -2.22
N PHE A 143 0.73 26.21 -1.24
CA PHE A 143 -0.48 26.44 -0.45
C PHE A 143 -0.25 26.23 1.05
N ARG A 144 -1.20 26.71 1.84
CA ARG A 144 -1.34 26.37 3.26
C ARG A 144 -2.74 25.80 3.48
N PHE A 145 -2.86 24.91 4.41
CA PHE A 145 -4.19 24.45 4.80
C PHE A 145 -4.95 25.56 5.51
N ARG A 146 -6.25 25.67 5.23
CA ARG A 146 -7.18 26.49 6.03
C ARG A 146 -7.42 25.80 7.38
N PRO A 147 -7.79 26.55 8.43
CA PRO A 147 -8.21 25.93 9.68
C PRO A 147 -9.36 24.93 9.46
N PRO A 148 -9.40 23.79 10.16
CA PRO A 148 -10.49 22.82 10.03
C PRO A 148 -11.89 23.38 10.28
N SER A 149 -12.01 24.47 11.04
CA SER A 149 -13.27 25.20 11.25
C SER A 149 -13.87 25.83 9.98
N GLU A 150 -13.07 25.99 8.93
CA GLU A 150 -13.51 26.51 7.62
C GLU A 150 -13.80 25.39 6.62
N TRP A 151 -13.58 24.13 6.98
CA TRP A 151 -13.79 23.00 6.08
C TRP A 151 -15.27 22.58 6.05
N PRO A 152 -15.74 21.98 4.94
CA PRO A 152 -17.09 21.51 4.81
C PRO A 152 -17.47 20.53 5.93
N VAL A 153 -18.61 20.77 6.57
CA VAL A 153 -19.09 19.97 7.73
C VAL A 153 -19.37 18.52 7.32
N GLU A 154 -19.78 18.31 6.09
CA GLU A 154 -20.05 16.98 5.49
C GLU A 154 -18.82 16.07 5.42
N TRP A 155 -17.60 16.61 5.56
CA TRP A 155 -16.39 15.79 5.63
C TRP A 155 -16.21 15.10 6.99
N GLY A 156 -17.02 15.45 7.99
CA GLY A 156 -16.99 14.84 9.32
C GLY A 156 -15.72 15.11 10.12
N ILE A 157 -14.92 16.09 9.73
CA ILE A 157 -13.71 16.51 10.45
C ILE A 157 -14.12 17.49 11.54
N LYS A 158 -13.60 17.28 12.74
CA LYS A 158 -13.90 18.17 13.88
C LYS A 158 -13.29 19.55 13.63
N ALA A 159 -14.07 20.60 13.90
CA ALA A 159 -13.65 21.99 13.71
C ALA A 159 -12.47 22.40 14.62
N ASP A 160 -12.26 21.70 15.74
CA ASP A 160 -11.17 21.88 16.69
C ASP A 160 -9.96 20.98 16.40
N ALA A 161 -9.97 20.23 15.30
CA ALA A 161 -8.81 19.43 14.89
C ALA A 161 -7.60 20.35 14.66
N THR A 162 -6.44 19.91 15.12
CA THR A 162 -5.20 20.71 15.03
C THR A 162 -4.42 20.30 13.77
N ILE A 163 -4.15 21.30 12.93
CA ILE A 163 -3.23 21.18 11.78
C ILE A 163 -2.29 22.39 11.77
N ASP A 164 -1.12 22.24 11.17
CA ASP A 164 -0.19 23.34 10.95
C ASP A 164 -0.66 24.18 9.76
N THR A 165 -1.26 25.33 10.05
CA THR A 165 -1.76 26.28 9.03
C THR A 165 -0.71 27.25 8.52
N ASP A 166 0.49 27.26 9.13
CA ASP A 166 1.58 28.16 8.72
C ASP A 166 2.54 27.49 7.73
N LYS A 167 2.55 26.16 7.70
CA LYS A 167 3.39 25.38 6.80
C LYS A 167 2.99 25.59 5.35
N VAL A 168 3.95 26.05 4.54
CA VAL A 168 3.81 26.12 3.08
C VAL A 168 4.14 24.76 2.48
N ILE A 169 3.27 24.27 1.60
CA ILE A 169 3.35 22.96 0.95
C ILE A 169 3.24 23.18 -0.56
N LEU A 170 4.14 22.55 -1.33
CA LEU A 170 4.03 22.47 -2.78
C LEU A 170 3.11 21.30 -3.14
N GLY A 171 2.13 21.54 -4.00
CA GLY A 171 1.21 20.50 -4.49
C GLY A 171 0.30 21.00 -5.58
N MET A 172 -0.86 20.38 -5.75
CA MET A 172 -1.86 20.77 -6.74
C MET A 172 -3.25 20.82 -6.12
N VAL A 173 -4.15 21.59 -6.73
CA VAL A 173 -5.57 21.62 -6.37
C VAL A 173 -6.30 20.53 -7.13
N ALA A 174 -7.03 19.66 -6.41
CA ALA A 174 -7.70 18.49 -7.02
C ALA A 174 -8.74 18.88 -8.07
N GLN A 175 -9.43 20.01 -7.90
CA GLN A 175 -10.39 20.56 -8.85
C GLN A 175 -9.72 20.99 -10.16
N ASP A 176 -8.52 21.60 -10.11
CA ASP A 176 -7.76 21.99 -11.29
C ASP A 176 -7.32 20.75 -12.07
N VAL A 177 -6.89 19.69 -11.36
CA VAL A 177 -6.54 18.40 -11.97
C VAL A 177 -7.75 17.77 -12.65
N LYS A 178 -8.93 17.80 -11.99
CA LYS A 178 -10.17 17.30 -12.58
C LYS A 178 -10.54 18.05 -13.88
N ALA A 179 -10.44 19.36 -13.86
CA ALA A 179 -10.70 20.18 -15.06
C ALA A 179 -9.74 19.85 -16.21
N ALA A 180 -8.47 19.60 -15.91
CA ALA A 180 -7.48 19.17 -16.90
C ALA A 180 -7.79 17.78 -17.48
N LEU A 181 -8.27 16.84 -16.66
CA LEU A 181 -8.70 15.50 -17.09
C LEU A 181 -9.93 15.57 -18.01
N ASP A 182 -10.91 16.39 -17.66
CA ASP A 182 -12.11 16.60 -18.47
C ASP A 182 -11.76 17.20 -19.83
N ALA A 183 -10.87 18.18 -19.85
CA ALA A 183 -10.38 18.78 -21.09
C ALA A 183 -9.58 17.80 -21.96
N ALA A 184 -8.86 16.85 -21.36
CA ALA A 184 -8.16 15.79 -22.08
C ALA A 184 -9.09 14.63 -22.52
N GLY A 185 -10.39 14.69 -22.21
CA GLY A 185 -11.35 13.62 -22.52
C GLY A 185 -11.04 12.28 -21.83
N SER A 186 -10.38 12.30 -20.68
CA SER A 186 -9.96 11.12 -19.94
C SER A 186 -10.62 11.09 -18.54
N PRO A 187 -11.86 10.59 -18.42
CA PRO A 187 -12.62 10.65 -17.18
C PRO A 187 -12.06 9.76 -16.07
N THR A 188 -11.19 8.81 -16.42
CA THR A 188 -10.61 7.85 -15.48
C THR A 188 -9.10 8.04 -15.37
N PHE A 189 -8.66 8.50 -14.20
CA PHE A 189 -7.26 8.62 -13.86
C PHE A 189 -7.05 8.23 -12.39
N GLY A 190 -6.22 7.23 -12.13
CA GLY A 190 -5.99 6.72 -10.76
C GLY A 190 -5.34 7.72 -9.80
N GLY A 191 -4.84 8.84 -10.31
CA GLY A 191 -4.28 9.93 -9.50
C GLY A 191 -5.30 10.97 -9.02
N TRP A 192 -6.58 10.83 -9.36
CA TRP A 192 -7.66 11.67 -8.86
C TRP A 192 -8.85 10.83 -8.43
N THR A 193 -9.39 11.13 -7.26
CA THR A 193 -10.60 10.45 -6.74
C THR A 193 -11.49 11.44 -6.01
N GLU A 194 -12.79 11.15 -5.98
CA GLU A 194 -13.77 11.84 -5.14
C GLU A 194 -14.43 10.81 -4.23
N VAL A 195 -14.44 11.08 -2.94
CA VAL A 195 -15.11 10.22 -1.96
C VAL A 195 -16.58 10.61 -1.81
N SER A 196 -17.38 9.76 -1.15
CA SER A 196 -18.83 9.94 -1.01
C SER A 196 -19.28 11.26 -0.36
N THR A 197 -18.39 11.94 0.35
CA THR A 197 -18.61 13.26 0.97
C THR A 197 -18.30 14.43 0.02
N GLY A 198 -17.95 14.16 -1.25
CA GLY A 198 -17.55 15.18 -2.22
C GLY A 198 -16.11 15.70 -2.03
N GLN A 199 -15.37 15.18 -1.06
CA GLN A 199 -13.96 15.53 -0.91
C GLN A 199 -13.14 14.92 -2.05
N GLN A 200 -12.35 15.74 -2.72
CA GLN A 200 -11.45 15.31 -3.78
C GLN A 200 -10.03 15.07 -3.28
N GLN A 201 -9.39 14.05 -3.81
CA GLN A 201 -8.07 13.60 -3.37
C GLN A 201 -7.15 13.36 -4.57
N LEU A 202 -5.84 13.56 -4.36
CA LEU A 202 -4.81 13.30 -5.35
C LEU A 202 -3.85 12.20 -4.89
N GLY A 203 -3.58 11.26 -5.79
CA GLY A 203 -2.51 10.26 -5.67
C GLY A 203 -1.32 10.69 -6.52
N GLU A 204 -0.38 11.41 -5.93
CA GLU A 204 0.70 12.10 -6.65
C GLU A 204 1.58 11.15 -7.48
N SER A 205 1.82 9.93 -7.01
CA SER A 205 2.63 8.94 -7.74
C SER A 205 2.06 8.56 -9.11
N ALA A 206 0.74 8.66 -9.31
CA ALA A 206 0.10 8.33 -10.58
C ALA A 206 0.47 9.29 -11.73
N PHE A 207 0.94 10.50 -11.42
CA PHE A 207 1.35 11.49 -12.43
C PHE A 207 2.63 11.11 -13.18
N VAL A 208 3.40 10.14 -12.67
CA VAL A 208 4.58 9.60 -13.36
C VAL A 208 4.22 9.04 -14.74
N TYR A 209 3.07 8.38 -14.90
CA TYR A 209 2.68 7.79 -16.18
C TYR A 209 2.39 8.83 -17.28
N PRO A 210 1.57 9.88 -17.04
CA PRO A 210 1.44 11.00 -17.96
C PRO A 210 2.77 11.72 -18.26
N LEU A 211 3.66 11.87 -17.28
CA LEU A 211 4.98 12.46 -17.49
C LEU A 211 5.83 11.62 -18.44
N ILE A 212 5.80 10.28 -18.32
CA ILE A 212 6.50 9.39 -19.26
C ILE A 212 6.00 9.64 -20.69
N ASN A 213 4.70 9.75 -20.91
CA ASN A 213 4.12 10.03 -22.23
C ASN A 213 4.52 11.42 -22.72
N ALA A 214 4.43 12.45 -21.87
CA ALA A 214 4.84 13.82 -22.22
C ALA A 214 6.31 13.88 -22.65
N VAL A 215 7.22 13.20 -21.96
CA VAL A 215 8.64 13.13 -22.32
C VAL A 215 8.85 12.42 -23.67
N LYS A 216 8.08 11.35 -23.95
CA LYS A 216 8.12 10.68 -25.25
C LYS A 216 7.67 11.62 -26.38
N GLU A 217 6.58 12.35 -26.20
CA GLU A 217 6.06 13.34 -27.16
C GLU A 217 7.09 14.45 -27.45
N LEU A 218 7.76 15.00 -26.42
CA LEU A 218 8.81 16.00 -26.58
C LEU A 218 9.99 15.52 -27.42
N LYS A 219 10.41 14.25 -27.27
CA LYS A 219 11.51 13.68 -28.06
C LYS A 219 11.20 13.58 -29.56
N PHE A 220 9.95 13.39 -29.92
CA PHE A 220 9.56 13.30 -31.34
C PHE A 220 9.34 14.67 -31.99
N THR A 221 9.17 15.73 -31.20
CA THR A 221 8.97 17.11 -31.71
C THR A 221 10.28 17.88 -31.85
N THR A 222 11.38 17.43 -31.27
CA THR A 222 12.69 18.07 -31.43
C THR A 222 13.36 17.54 -32.71
N PRO A 223 13.58 18.36 -33.77
CA PRO A 223 14.38 17.91 -34.91
C PRO A 223 15.79 17.55 -34.44
N ALA A 224 16.36 16.50 -35.02
CA ALA A 224 17.73 16.11 -34.73
C ALA A 224 18.66 17.31 -34.93
N PRO A 225 19.60 17.62 -34.02
CA PRO A 225 20.52 18.71 -34.20
C PRO A 225 21.28 18.49 -35.52
N THR A 226 21.16 19.45 -36.45
CA THR A 226 21.93 19.46 -37.69
C THR A 226 23.39 19.71 -37.31
N LEU A 227 24.23 18.68 -37.34
CA LEU A 227 25.67 18.83 -37.20
C LEU A 227 26.13 19.62 -38.46
N HIS A 228 26.39 20.92 -38.30
CA HIS A 228 27.18 21.64 -39.26
C HIS A 228 28.63 21.21 -39.04
N VAL A 229 29.11 20.30 -39.89
CA VAL A 229 30.55 20.03 -40.03
C VAL A 229 31.10 21.20 -40.87
N ALA A 230 31.92 22.03 -40.21
CA ALA A 230 32.72 23.07 -40.86
C ALA A 230 34.01 22.50 -41.43
#